data_9ef515b54db2eaca45c451e82fe0b84e
#
_entry.id   9ef515b54db2eaca45c451e82fe0b84e
#
_cell.length_a   1.000
_cell.length_b   1.000
_cell.length_c   1.000
_cell.angle_alpha   90.00
_cell.angle_beta   90.00
_cell.angle_gamma   90.00
#
_symmetry.space_group_name_H-M   'P 1'
#
loop_
_entity.id
_entity.type
_entity.pdbx_description
1 polymer ?
#
loop_
_entity_poly.entity_id
_entity_poly.type
_entity_poly.pdbx_seq_one_letter_code
_entity_poly.pdbx_strand_id
1 'polypeptide(L)'
;MEGENFPLLLRRASLLAALYHDVARFEQYLRFHTFRDRESVDHGKLGVSILKREQRLRHESKTMQHLVLTGVCLHNRYALPKNLPEDVGLVCQVVRDADKLDILNIMDQHLAGPKPYNPTVILSLPDNPDLGNPEIVQAVLENRVAAYADLRNVDDFRLLLGTWFHEMHFAASRQQFVADSHARHIIEGVPDSPQYAKAKAYLLSLLHQ
;
A
#
# COMPACT_ATOMS: atom_id res chain seq x y z
N MET A 1 -13.25 -3.13 10.35
CA MET A 1 -13.35 -4.37 11.16
C MET A 1 -14.57 -4.42 12.09
N GLU A 2 -15.24 -3.31 12.37
CA GLU A 2 -16.43 -3.32 13.24
C GLU A 2 -17.71 -3.83 12.56
N GLY A 3 -17.77 -3.86 11.24
CA GLY A 3 -18.95 -4.36 10.50
C GLY A 3 -18.89 -5.83 10.09
N GLU A 4 -17.76 -6.49 10.23
CA GLU A 4 -17.59 -7.91 9.93
C GLU A 4 -17.31 -8.67 11.23
N ASN A 5 -18.01 -9.80 11.41
CA ASN A 5 -17.95 -10.57 12.66
C ASN A 5 -16.63 -11.38 12.72
N PHE A 6 -15.51 -10.66 12.80
CA PHE A 6 -14.16 -11.25 12.87
C PHE A 6 -13.99 -11.99 14.20
N PRO A 7 -13.61 -13.28 14.17
CA PRO A 7 -13.21 -14.01 15.37
C PRO A 7 -12.12 -13.24 16.15
N LEU A 8 -12.19 -13.25 17.48
CA LEU A 8 -11.26 -12.52 18.33
C LEU A 8 -9.78 -12.85 18.04
N LEU A 9 -9.51 -14.12 17.69
CA LEU A 9 -8.17 -14.58 17.28
C LEU A 9 -7.68 -13.82 16.05
N LEU A 10 -8.50 -13.73 14.99
CA LEU A 10 -8.11 -13.07 13.74
C LEU A 10 -8.01 -11.56 13.91
N ARG A 11 -8.90 -10.94 14.71
CA ARG A 11 -8.80 -9.51 15.06
C ARG A 11 -7.46 -9.20 15.73
N ARG A 12 -7.07 -10.00 16.76
CA ARG A 12 -5.80 -9.83 17.45
C ARG A 12 -4.60 -10.09 16.54
N ALA A 13 -4.65 -11.13 15.70
CA ALA A 13 -3.59 -11.43 14.73
C ALA A 13 -3.39 -10.30 13.73
N SER A 14 -4.48 -9.74 13.20
CA SER A 14 -4.44 -8.61 12.26
C SER A 14 -3.84 -7.36 12.89
N LEU A 15 -4.22 -7.02 14.14
CA LEU A 15 -3.64 -5.89 14.86
C LEU A 15 -2.15 -6.06 15.11
N LEU A 16 -1.70 -7.25 15.55
CA LEU A 16 -0.27 -7.52 15.75
C LEU A 16 0.50 -7.53 14.43
N ALA A 17 -0.06 -8.09 13.38
CA ALA A 17 0.56 -8.10 12.06
C ALA A 17 0.67 -6.67 11.49
N ALA A 18 -0.37 -5.85 11.63
CA ALA A 18 -0.35 -4.44 11.24
C ALA A 18 0.67 -3.62 12.07
N LEU A 19 0.79 -3.89 13.38
CA LEU A 19 1.80 -3.23 14.22
C LEU A 19 3.24 -3.54 13.79
N TYR A 20 3.49 -4.76 13.31
CA TYR A 20 4.85 -5.23 13.02
C TYR A 20 5.19 -5.28 11.53
N HIS A 21 4.26 -4.98 10.61
CA HIS A 21 4.48 -5.21 9.17
C HIS A 21 5.76 -4.54 8.66
N ASP A 22 6.03 -3.34 9.08
CA ASP A 22 7.16 -2.50 8.64
C ASP A 22 8.32 -2.44 9.65
N VAL A 23 8.37 -3.32 10.67
CA VAL A 23 9.45 -3.33 11.67
C VAL A 23 10.85 -3.45 11.05
N ALA A 24 10.95 -4.05 9.88
CA ALA A 24 12.21 -4.22 9.15
C ALA A 24 12.74 -2.93 8.48
N ARG A 25 11.89 -1.93 8.26
CA ARG A 25 12.27 -0.68 7.59
C ARG A 25 13.43 0.04 8.27
N PHE A 26 13.48 -0.01 9.62
CA PHE A 26 14.59 0.56 10.38
C PHE A 26 15.92 -0.13 10.06
N GLU A 27 15.96 -1.46 10.10
CA GLU A 27 17.19 -2.23 9.80
C GLU A 27 17.53 -2.15 8.31
N GLN A 28 16.56 -2.16 7.41
CA GLN A 28 16.74 -1.98 5.97
C GLN A 28 17.43 -0.64 5.68
N TYR A 29 16.91 0.45 6.21
CA TYR A 29 17.49 1.78 5.97
C TYR A 29 18.89 1.93 6.57
N LEU A 30 19.12 1.44 7.78
CA LEU A 30 20.43 1.49 8.42
C LEU A 30 21.51 0.74 7.63
N ARG A 31 21.15 -0.34 6.94
CA ARG A 31 22.09 -1.16 6.18
C ARG A 31 22.28 -0.70 4.74
N PHE A 32 21.21 -0.27 4.10
CA PHE A 32 21.20 -0.06 2.65
C PHE A 32 20.90 1.37 2.24
N HIS A 33 20.54 2.26 3.17
CA HIS A 33 20.18 3.67 2.93
C HIS A 33 19.05 3.85 1.89
N THR A 34 18.21 2.84 1.72
CA THR A 34 17.06 2.85 0.82
C THR A 34 15.91 2.02 1.39
N PHE A 35 14.67 2.37 1.03
CA PHE A 35 13.46 1.60 1.32
C PHE A 35 13.03 0.72 0.14
N ARG A 36 13.78 0.71 -0.96
CA ARG A 36 13.46 -0.07 -2.16
C ARG A 36 13.92 -1.52 -1.99
N ASP A 37 12.96 -2.44 -1.89
CA ASP A 37 13.25 -3.87 -1.72
C ASP A 37 14.12 -4.43 -2.85
N ARG A 38 13.93 -3.95 -4.08
CA ARG A 38 14.72 -4.40 -5.25
C ARG A 38 16.19 -3.99 -5.18
N GLU A 39 16.52 -2.94 -4.45
CA GLU A 39 17.88 -2.40 -4.28
C GLU A 39 18.52 -2.86 -2.97
N SER A 40 17.78 -3.59 -2.14
CA SER A 40 18.23 -3.97 -0.79
C SER A 40 17.78 -5.37 -0.41
N VAL A 41 16.68 -5.49 0.33
CA VAL A 41 16.15 -6.74 0.88
C VAL A 41 14.63 -6.68 0.96
N ASP A 42 13.97 -7.81 0.78
CA ASP A 42 12.52 -7.97 1.01
C ASP A 42 12.22 -7.70 2.51
N HIS A 43 11.64 -6.51 2.80
CA HIS A 43 11.41 -6.09 4.19
C HIS A 43 10.37 -6.95 4.90
N GLY A 44 9.40 -7.55 4.20
CA GLY A 44 8.46 -8.48 4.82
C GLY A 44 9.19 -9.73 5.36
N LYS A 45 10.11 -10.32 4.59
CA LYS A 45 10.92 -11.45 5.05
C LYS A 45 11.92 -11.05 6.15
N LEU A 46 12.54 -9.89 6.02
CA LEU A 46 13.43 -9.37 7.06
C LEU A 46 12.67 -9.14 8.36
N GLY A 47 11.44 -8.61 8.29
CA GLY A 47 10.56 -8.41 9.44
C GLY A 47 10.30 -9.71 10.21
N VAL A 48 9.97 -10.79 9.47
CA VAL A 48 9.83 -12.12 10.07
C VAL A 48 11.12 -12.57 10.79
N SER A 49 12.28 -12.33 10.17
CA SER A 49 13.58 -12.71 10.75
C SER A 49 13.85 -11.93 12.04
N ILE A 50 13.54 -10.63 12.07
CA ILE A 50 13.67 -9.77 13.26
C ILE A 50 12.73 -10.24 14.36
N LEU A 51 11.45 -10.48 14.08
CA LEU A 51 10.46 -10.91 15.06
C LEU A 51 10.84 -12.24 15.70
N LYS A 52 11.39 -13.18 14.92
CA LYS A 52 11.89 -14.46 15.42
C LYS A 52 13.17 -14.30 16.26
N ARG A 53 14.16 -13.56 15.77
CA ARG A 53 15.43 -13.31 16.45
C ARG A 53 15.21 -12.66 17.82
N GLU A 54 14.33 -11.67 17.87
CA GLU A 54 14.03 -10.92 19.09
C GLU A 54 12.90 -11.52 19.93
N GLN A 55 12.38 -12.67 19.51
CA GLN A 55 11.33 -13.41 20.21
C GLN A 55 10.10 -12.57 20.58
N ARG A 56 9.72 -11.60 19.71
CA ARG A 56 8.62 -10.65 19.98
C ARG A 56 7.27 -11.32 20.20
N LEU A 57 7.06 -12.48 19.62
CA LEU A 57 5.80 -13.25 19.72
C LEU A 57 5.94 -14.48 20.64
N ARG A 58 6.94 -14.55 21.51
CA ARG A 58 7.24 -15.74 22.34
C ARG A 58 6.08 -16.16 23.26
N HIS A 59 5.26 -15.23 23.68
CA HIS A 59 4.12 -15.48 24.58
C HIS A 59 2.81 -15.80 23.84
N GLU A 60 2.80 -15.70 22.51
CA GLU A 60 1.64 -16.01 21.69
C GLU A 60 1.58 -17.51 21.34
N SER A 61 0.37 -18.03 21.13
CA SER A 61 0.18 -19.41 20.65
C SER A 61 0.86 -19.63 19.28
N LYS A 62 1.16 -20.88 18.94
CA LYS A 62 1.76 -21.21 17.64
C LYS A 62 0.89 -20.78 16.47
N THR A 63 -0.44 -20.90 16.58
CA THR A 63 -1.40 -20.41 15.60
C THR A 63 -1.31 -18.88 15.44
N MET A 64 -1.28 -18.14 16.56
CA MET A 64 -1.13 -16.68 16.53
C MET A 64 0.20 -16.28 15.90
N GLN A 65 1.31 -16.93 16.28
CA GLN A 65 2.62 -16.68 15.68
C GLN A 65 2.59 -16.89 14.17
N HIS A 66 1.97 -17.99 13.71
CA HIS A 66 1.86 -18.28 12.27
C HIS A 66 1.07 -17.21 11.53
N LEU A 67 -0.11 -16.82 12.03
CA LEU A 67 -0.93 -15.78 11.43
C LEU A 67 -0.18 -14.43 11.31
N VAL A 68 0.43 -13.97 12.41
CA VAL A 68 1.15 -12.70 12.45
C VAL A 68 2.37 -12.72 11.52
N LEU A 69 3.20 -13.75 11.62
CA LEU A 69 4.43 -13.84 10.79
C LEU A 69 4.10 -13.95 9.31
N THR A 70 3.01 -14.64 8.94
CA THR A 70 2.60 -14.73 7.54
C THR A 70 2.03 -13.40 7.06
N GLY A 71 1.23 -12.69 7.85
CA GLY A 71 0.76 -11.33 7.55
C GLY A 71 1.93 -10.37 7.30
N VAL A 72 2.92 -10.35 8.19
CA VAL A 72 4.15 -9.55 8.04
C VAL A 72 4.94 -9.95 6.78
N CYS A 73 5.07 -11.26 6.49
CA CYS A 73 5.83 -11.76 5.34
C CYS A 73 5.23 -11.39 4.00
N LEU A 74 3.89 -11.33 3.92
CA LEU A 74 3.17 -11.25 2.64
C LEU A 74 2.54 -9.87 2.37
N HIS A 75 2.59 -8.90 3.30
CA HIS A 75 1.92 -7.61 3.11
C HIS A 75 2.44 -6.85 1.88
N ASN A 76 3.74 -6.91 1.61
CA ASN A 76 4.41 -6.21 0.51
C ASN A 76 4.35 -6.95 -0.85
N ARG A 77 3.65 -8.09 -0.95
CA ARG A 77 3.53 -8.83 -2.21
C ARG A 77 2.56 -8.14 -3.17
N TYR A 78 2.89 -8.13 -4.45
CA TYR A 78 1.98 -7.66 -5.50
C TYR A 78 0.67 -8.43 -5.48
N ALA A 79 0.73 -9.76 -5.37
CA ALA A 79 -0.44 -10.62 -5.21
C ALA A 79 -0.20 -11.67 -4.14
N LEU A 80 -1.25 -12.00 -3.39
CA LEU A 80 -1.20 -13.09 -2.42
C LEU A 80 -1.22 -14.45 -3.13
N PRO A 81 -0.56 -15.49 -2.57
CA PRO A 81 -0.67 -16.85 -3.07
C PRO A 81 -2.13 -17.32 -3.12
N LYS A 82 -2.51 -18.01 -4.20
CA LYS A 82 -3.91 -18.44 -4.42
C LYS A 82 -4.43 -19.47 -3.42
N ASN A 83 -3.53 -20.25 -2.82
CA ASN A 83 -3.87 -21.38 -1.94
C ASN A 83 -3.58 -21.09 -0.46
N LEU A 84 -3.75 -19.86 -0.01
CA LEU A 84 -3.66 -19.53 1.41
C LEU A 84 -4.89 -20.07 2.16
N PRO A 85 -4.73 -20.61 3.39
CA PRO A 85 -5.85 -20.83 4.29
C PRO A 85 -6.64 -19.55 4.49
N GLU A 86 -7.96 -19.65 4.64
CA GLU A 86 -8.87 -18.50 4.70
C GLU A 86 -8.49 -17.51 5.82
N ASP A 87 -8.23 -18.01 7.02
CA ASP A 87 -7.82 -17.22 8.19
C ASP A 87 -6.52 -16.44 7.94
N VAL A 88 -5.52 -17.09 7.31
CA VAL A 88 -4.27 -16.46 6.91
C VAL A 88 -4.52 -15.39 5.84
N GLY A 89 -5.33 -15.71 4.83
CA GLY A 89 -5.71 -14.78 3.77
C GLY A 89 -6.37 -13.52 4.33
N LEU A 90 -7.34 -13.69 5.25
CA LEU A 90 -8.01 -12.57 5.90
C LEU A 90 -7.05 -11.67 6.69
N VAL A 91 -6.14 -12.23 7.49
CA VAL A 91 -5.12 -11.43 8.20
C VAL A 91 -4.24 -10.66 7.21
N CYS A 92 -3.77 -11.31 6.15
CA CYS A 92 -2.96 -10.63 5.12
C CYS A 92 -3.73 -9.49 4.45
N GLN A 93 -5.01 -9.67 4.12
CA GLN A 93 -5.83 -8.64 3.48
C GLN A 93 -6.07 -7.44 4.42
N VAL A 94 -6.33 -7.68 5.71
CA VAL A 94 -6.46 -6.58 6.68
C VAL A 94 -5.20 -5.73 6.73
N VAL A 95 -4.01 -6.36 6.81
CA VAL A 95 -2.74 -5.62 6.85
C VAL A 95 -2.51 -4.84 5.56
N ARG A 96 -2.77 -5.44 4.40
CA ARG A 96 -2.58 -4.79 3.09
C ARG A 96 -3.50 -3.59 2.88
N ASP A 97 -4.78 -3.71 3.28
CA ASP A 97 -5.73 -2.60 3.19
C ASP A 97 -5.30 -1.46 4.12
N ALA A 98 -4.95 -1.79 5.38
CA ALA A 98 -4.52 -0.82 6.37
C ALA A 98 -3.23 -0.08 5.96
N ASP A 99 -2.23 -0.80 5.46
CA ASP A 99 -0.97 -0.26 4.95
C ASP A 99 -1.20 0.74 3.81
N LYS A 100 -2.05 0.38 2.84
CA LYS A 100 -2.39 1.30 1.73
C LYS A 100 -3.08 2.58 2.21
N LEU A 101 -4.01 2.47 3.16
CA LEU A 101 -4.68 3.65 3.72
C LEU A 101 -3.70 4.57 4.46
N ASP A 102 -2.74 4.00 5.21
CA ASP A 102 -1.70 4.78 5.88
C ASP A 102 -0.76 5.45 4.88
N ILE A 103 -0.33 4.71 3.85
CA ILE A 103 0.49 5.27 2.76
C ILE A 103 -0.23 6.44 2.08
N LEU A 104 -1.54 6.36 1.81
CA LEU A 104 -2.28 7.47 1.21
C LEU A 104 -2.23 8.73 2.08
N ASN A 105 -2.37 8.60 3.39
CA ASN A 105 -2.24 9.74 4.32
C ASN A 105 -0.84 10.37 4.23
N ILE A 106 0.21 9.55 4.26
CA ILE A 106 1.61 10.02 4.12
C ILE A 106 1.83 10.69 2.76
N MET A 107 1.36 10.06 1.68
CA MET A 107 1.55 10.58 0.32
C MET A 107 0.78 11.88 0.09
N ASP A 108 -0.43 12.02 0.62
CA ASP A 108 -1.19 13.28 0.55
C ASP A 108 -0.39 14.44 1.17
N GLN A 109 0.13 14.26 2.38
CA GLN A 109 0.94 15.27 3.07
C GLN A 109 2.17 15.69 2.26
N HIS A 110 2.86 14.74 1.63
CA HIS A 110 4.06 15.02 0.86
C HIS A 110 3.77 15.63 -0.52
N LEU A 111 2.74 15.13 -1.20
CA LEU A 111 2.40 15.57 -2.56
C LEU A 111 1.58 16.88 -2.58
N ALA A 112 0.94 17.25 -1.46
CA ALA A 112 0.32 18.57 -1.28
C ALA A 112 1.33 19.64 -0.82
N GLY A 113 2.53 19.22 -0.39
CA GLY A 113 3.59 20.11 0.10
C GLY A 113 4.28 20.89 -1.01
N PRO A 114 5.20 21.80 -0.63
CA PRO A 114 5.95 22.61 -1.60
C PRO A 114 6.93 21.73 -2.40
N LYS A 115 7.14 22.11 -3.67
CA LYS A 115 8.19 21.52 -4.52
C LYS A 115 9.58 22.14 -4.17
N PRO A 116 10.69 21.40 -4.38
CA PRO A 116 10.75 20.04 -4.94
C PRO A 116 10.31 18.99 -3.91
N TYR A 117 9.66 17.92 -4.38
CA TYR A 117 9.27 16.81 -3.52
C TYR A 117 10.47 16.03 -2.98
N ASN A 118 10.31 15.40 -1.82
CA ASN A 118 11.35 14.51 -1.26
C ASN A 118 11.57 13.29 -2.20
N PRO A 119 12.79 13.12 -2.78
CA PRO A 119 13.06 12.05 -3.73
C PRO A 119 12.80 10.65 -3.20
N THR A 120 13.02 10.42 -1.89
CA THR A 120 12.75 9.11 -1.27
C THR A 120 11.27 8.78 -1.29
N VAL A 121 10.40 9.75 -1.05
CA VAL A 121 8.95 9.58 -1.01
C VAL A 121 8.38 9.34 -2.40
N ILE A 122 8.80 10.13 -3.38
CA ILE A 122 8.35 10.03 -4.77
C ILE A 122 9.14 9.02 -5.60
N LEU A 123 9.88 8.10 -4.95
CA LEU A 123 10.66 7.05 -5.61
C LEU A 123 11.70 7.59 -6.62
N SER A 124 12.21 8.79 -6.40
CA SER A 124 13.09 9.53 -7.31
C SER A 124 12.49 9.74 -8.72
N LEU A 125 11.17 9.70 -8.84
CA LEU A 125 10.48 9.97 -10.10
C LEU A 125 10.62 11.45 -10.48
N PRO A 126 10.80 11.78 -11.77
CA PRO A 126 10.82 13.16 -12.22
C PRO A 126 9.42 13.80 -12.09
N ASP A 127 9.39 15.06 -11.68
CA ASP A 127 8.20 15.90 -11.68
C ASP A 127 8.04 16.58 -13.06
N ASN A 128 7.79 15.77 -14.09
CA ASN A 128 7.60 16.21 -15.47
C ASN A 128 6.42 15.47 -16.11
N PRO A 129 5.28 16.14 -16.33
CA PRO A 129 4.08 15.53 -16.92
C PRO A 129 4.31 14.90 -18.30
N ASP A 130 5.23 15.44 -19.10
CA ASP A 130 5.46 14.97 -20.48
C ASP A 130 6.08 13.56 -20.53
N LEU A 131 6.60 13.05 -19.41
CA LEU A 131 7.20 11.73 -19.31
C LEU A 131 6.20 10.62 -18.99
N GLY A 132 4.92 10.93 -18.84
CA GLY A 132 3.89 9.98 -18.39
C GLY A 132 3.78 8.73 -19.25
N ASN A 133 3.41 7.62 -18.59
CA ASN A 133 3.25 6.32 -19.23
C ASN A 133 1.77 6.04 -19.57
N PRO A 134 1.39 5.86 -20.85
CA PRO A 134 0.03 5.52 -21.25
C PRO A 134 -0.53 4.24 -20.58
N GLU A 135 0.32 3.27 -20.22
CA GLU A 135 -0.07 2.05 -19.52
C GLU A 135 -0.70 2.32 -18.15
N ILE A 136 -0.24 3.36 -17.43
CA ILE A 136 -0.84 3.77 -16.17
C ILE A 136 -2.26 4.30 -16.40
N VAL A 137 -2.45 5.13 -17.41
CA VAL A 137 -3.78 5.65 -17.80
C VAL A 137 -4.70 4.51 -18.20
N GLN A 138 -4.20 3.56 -18.98
CA GLN A 138 -4.97 2.39 -19.41
C GLN A 138 -5.36 1.52 -18.21
N ALA A 139 -4.45 1.26 -17.28
CA ALA A 139 -4.75 0.49 -16.06
C ALA A 139 -5.90 1.14 -15.25
N VAL A 140 -5.88 2.47 -15.11
CA VAL A 140 -6.98 3.21 -14.48
C VAL A 140 -8.31 2.95 -15.18
N LEU A 141 -8.36 3.10 -16.51
CA LEU A 141 -9.60 2.98 -17.30
C LEU A 141 -10.12 1.54 -17.38
N GLU A 142 -9.26 0.57 -17.16
CA GLU A 142 -9.59 -0.87 -17.13
C GLU A 142 -9.88 -1.40 -15.72
N ASN A 143 -9.94 -0.54 -14.70
CA ASN A 143 -10.15 -0.95 -13.30
C ASN A 143 -9.07 -1.92 -12.76
N ARG A 144 -7.85 -1.79 -13.26
CA ARG A 144 -6.70 -2.56 -12.82
C ARG A 144 -5.80 -1.73 -11.91
N VAL A 145 -5.15 -2.39 -10.97
CA VAL A 145 -4.06 -1.76 -10.21
C VAL A 145 -2.87 -1.57 -11.16
N ALA A 146 -2.38 -0.33 -11.24
CA ALA A 146 -1.19 0.00 -12.01
C ALA A 146 0.07 -0.61 -11.34
N ALA A 147 1.09 -0.91 -12.14
CA ALA A 147 2.30 -1.52 -11.62
C ALA A 147 3.38 -0.46 -11.35
N TYR A 148 4.10 -0.60 -10.23
CA TYR A 148 5.23 0.27 -9.89
C TYR A 148 6.34 0.27 -10.95
N ALA A 149 6.47 -0.80 -11.72
CA ALA A 149 7.47 -0.91 -12.78
C ALA A 149 7.18 0.01 -13.98
N ASP A 150 5.92 0.44 -14.12
CA ASP A 150 5.45 1.26 -15.23
C ASP A 150 5.53 2.77 -14.92
N LEU A 151 5.86 3.14 -13.69
CA LEU A 151 5.96 4.54 -13.27
C LEU A 151 7.13 5.25 -13.98
N ARG A 152 6.86 6.43 -14.55
CA ARG A 152 7.84 7.27 -15.22
C ARG A 152 7.94 8.69 -14.65
N ASN A 153 6.87 9.16 -14.00
CA ASN A 153 6.83 10.47 -13.36
C ASN A 153 5.95 10.47 -12.12
N VAL A 154 5.88 11.61 -11.43
CA VAL A 154 5.07 11.78 -10.21
C VAL A 154 3.57 11.66 -10.49
N ASP A 155 3.10 12.08 -11.66
CA ASP A 155 1.66 12.01 -11.98
C ASP A 155 1.20 10.58 -12.25
N ASP A 156 2.06 9.74 -12.87
CA ASP A 156 1.85 8.30 -12.93
C ASP A 156 1.71 7.69 -11.53
N PHE A 157 2.54 8.13 -10.59
CA PHE A 157 2.46 7.66 -9.21
C PHE A 157 1.17 8.09 -8.52
N ARG A 158 0.70 9.32 -8.73
CA ARG A 158 -0.60 9.80 -8.23
C ARG A 158 -1.76 8.92 -8.74
N LEU A 159 -1.75 8.61 -10.04
CA LEU A 159 -2.76 7.73 -10.64
C LEU A 159 -2.68 6.29 -10.08
N LEU A 160 -1.46 5.74 -9.95
CA LEU A 160 -1.27 4.41 -9.34
C LEU A 160 -1.90 4.35 -7.95
N LEU A 161 -1.66 5.35 -7.09
CA LEU A 161 -2.24 5.42 -5.75
C LEU A 161 -3.78 5.41 -5.80
N GLY A 162 -4.37 6.09 -6.77
CA GLY A 162 -5.82 6.06 -7.00
C GLY A 162 -6.35 4.67 -7.39
N THR A 163 -5.57 3.89 -8.16
CA THR A 163 -5.99 2.53 -8.56
C THR A 163 -6.07 1.55 -7.40
N TRP A 164 -5.47 1.86 -6.26
CA TRP A 164 -5.56 1.01 -5.07
C TRP A 164 -6.98 0.81 -4.56
N PHE A 165 -7.91 1.69 -4.89
CA PHE A 165 -9.34 1.49 -4.62
C PHE A 165 -9.85 0.13 -5.10
N HIS A 166 -9.39 -0.34 -6.27
CA HIS A 166 -9.80 -1.61 -6.85
C HIS A 166 -9.20 -2.83 -6.14
N GLU A 167 -8.12 -2.64 -5.38
CA GLU A 167 -7.46 -3.70 -4.62
C GLU A 167 -7.93 -3.79 -3.16
N MET A 168 -8.68 -2.79 -2.65
CA MET A 168 -9.23 -2.84 -1.30
C MET A 168 -10.17 -4.04 -1.15
N HIS A 169 -9.82 -4.93 -0.22
CA HIS A 169 -10.56 -6.17 -0.02
C HIS A 169 -11.87 -5.95 0.74
N PHE A 170 -11.80 -5.18 1.85
CA PHE A 170 -12.95 -4.97 2.73
C PHE A 170 -13.79 -3.76 2.32
N ALA A 171 -15.12 -3.89 2.48
CA ALA A 171 -16.06 -2.77 2.23
C ALA A 171 -15.72 -1.57 3.12
N ALA A 172 -15.38 -1.80 4.40
CA ALA A 172 -14.96 -0.75 5.32
C ALA A 172 -13.69 -0.03 4.84
N SER A 173 -12.72 -0.75 4.28
CA SER A 173 -11.50 -0.14 3.71
C SER A 173 -11.82 0.74 2.50
N ARG A 174 -12.72 0.29 1.62
CA ARG A 174 -13.19 1.12 0.48
C ARG A 174 -13.94 2.37 0.95
N GLN A 175 -14.79 2.24 1.95
CA GLN A 175 -15.47 3.39 2.55
C GLN A 175 -14.47 4.38 3.15
N GLN A 176 -13.46 3.89 3.88
CA GLN A 176 -12.42 4.74 4.46
C GLN A 176 -11.58 5.42 3.37
N PHE A 177 -11.20 4.69 2.31
CA PHE A 177 -10.48 5.24 1.16
C PHE A 177 -11.18 6.46 0.54
N VAL A 178 -12.51 6.44 0.49
CA VAL A 178 -13.31 7.55 -0.02
C VAL A 178 -13.46 8.66 1.03
N ALA A 179 -13.72 8.30 2.29
CA ALA A 179 -14.05 9.24 3.36
C ALA A 179 -12.88 10.13 3.79
N ASP A 180 -11.64 9.60 3.79
CA ASP A 180 -10.45 10.32 4.27
C ASP A 180 -9.99 11.45 3.33
N SER A 181 -10.51 11.52 2.12
CA SER A 181 -10.15 12.51 1.09
C SER A 181 -8.68 12.48 0.62
N HIS A 182 -7.79 11.70 1.22
CA HIS A 182 -6.37 11.63 0.84
C HIS A 182 -6.18 11.24 -0.62
N ALA A 183 -6.85 10.17 -1.07
CA ALA A 183 -6.79 9.74 -2.46
C ALA A 183 -7.33 10.84 -3.41
N ARG A 184 -8.39 11.54 -3.02
CA ARG A 184 -8.95 12.65 -3.79
C ARG A 184 -7.92 13.76 -3.98
N HIS A 185 -7.32 14.27 -2.89
CA HIS A 185 -6.31 15.34 -2.96
C HIS A 185 -5.12 14.93 -3.82
N ILE A 186 -4.65 13.68 -3.70
CA ILE A 186 -3.56 13.16 -4.52
C ILE A 186 -3.93 13.20 -6.01
N ILE A 187 -5.15 12.76 -6.38
CA ILE A 187 -5.61 12.69 -7.76
C ILE A 187 -5.92 14.08 -8.32
N GLU A 188 -6.48 14.99 -7.51
CA GLU A 188 -6.69 16.39 -7.90
C GLU A 188 -5.38 17.07 -8.31
N GLY A 189 -4.26 16.69 -7.72
CA GLY A 189 -2.93 17.17 -8.08
C GLY A 189 -2.40 16.69 -9.45
N VAL A 190 -3.06 15.74 -10.12
CA VAL A 190 -2.72 15.35 -11.51
C VAL A 190 -3.09 16.49 -12.46
N PRO A 191 -2.22 16.91 -13.42
CA PRO A 191 -2.51 18.02 -14.30
C PRO A 191 -3.67 17.73 -15.25
N ASP A 192 -4.42 18.79 -15.62
CA ASP A 192 -5.52 18.72 -16.59
C ASP A 192 -4.99 18.74 -18.04
N SER A 193 -4.16 17.75 -18.36
CA SER A 193 -3.61 17.55 -19.70
C SER A 193 -4.43 16.52 -20.49
N PRO A 194 -4.43 16.57 -21.83
CA PRO A 194 -5.13 15.58 -22.66
C PRO A 194 -4.74 14.13 -22.32
N GLN A 195 -3.52 13.92 -21.89
CA GLN A 195 -2.97 12.62 -21.53
C GLN A 195 -3.65 12.04 -20.28
N TYR A 196 -3.89 12.85 -19.23
CA TYR A 196 -4.38 12.39 -17.94
C TYR A 196 -5.86 12.66 -17.68
N ALA A 197 -6.49 13.58 -18.42
CA ALA A 197 -7.82 14.10 -18.11
C ALA A 197 -8.88 13.00 -17.94
N LYS A 198 -8.87 11.97 -18.79
CA LYS A 198 -9.85 10.87 -18.70
C LYS A 198 -9.65 10.02 -17.45
N ALA A 199 -8.40 9.65 -17.15
CA ALA A 199 -8.07 8.83 -15.99
C ALA A 199 -8.33 9.59 -14.68
N LYS A 200 -7.95 10.88 -14.62
CA LYS A 200 -8.24 11.76 -13.48
C LYS A 200 -9.74 11.85 -13.23
N ALA A 201 -10.52 12.19 -14.24
CA ALA A 201 -11.98 12.32 -14.12
C ALA A 201 -12.63 11.01 -13.68
N TYR A 202 -12.17 9.88 -14.22
CA TYR A 202 -12.67 8.57 -13.85
C TYR A 202 -12.40 8.25 -12.37
N LEU A 203 -11.16 8.38 -11.89
CA LEU A 203 -10.82 8.14 -10.48
C LEU A 203 -11.59 9.07 -9.54
N LEU A 204 -11.70 10.35 -9.86
CA LEU A 204 -12.49 11.29 -9.07
C LEU A 204 -13.97 10.89 -9.00
N SER A 205 -14.54 10.35 -10.09
CA SER A 205 -15.91 9.84 -10.07
C SER A 205 -16.15 8.66 -9.12
N LEU A 206 -15.13 7.83 -8.91
CA LEU A 206 -15.18 6.72 -7.93
C LEU A 206 -15.19 7.23 -6.48
N LEU A 207 -14.57 8.39 -6.24
CA LEU A 207 -14.42 8.98 -4.92
C LEU A 207 -15.58 9.91 -4.53
N HIS A 208 -16.61 10.04 -5.37
CA HIS A 208 -17.84 10.78 -5.09
C HIS A 208 -19.02 9.88 -4.73
N GLN A 209 -18.81 8.55 -4.68
CA GLN A 209 -19.84 7.57 -4.30
C GLN A 209 -19.86 7.38 -2.78
#